data_c05c29f906adb8dad3ac50643c4a158d
#
_entry.id   c05c29f906adb8dad3ac50643c4a158d
#
_cell.length_a   1.000
_cell.length_b   1.000
_cell.length_c   1.000
_cell.angle_alpha   90.00
_cell.angle_beta   90.00
_cell.angle_gamma   90.00
#
_symmetry.space_group_name_H-M   'P 1'
#
loop_
_entity.id
_entity.type
_entity.pdbx_description
1 polymer ?
#
loop_
_entity_poly.entity_id
_entity_poly.type
_entity_poly.pdbx_seq_one_letter_code
_entity_poly.pdbx_strand_id
1 'polypeptide(L)'
;METRHPLTIPAAIVLGTAVVATALPLPSSTPATATGTAHVTRAYTDKSTHEPGKQATITAEASTEGTVHFSVSHLGVEIDSGDATVTNGKATWTYTTPSEDNQGYLVTATGADDTHAETALDVSSSWTRFPRMGYLSHFKPTAPDGLADNATYEPYLFHSPSDYVTKLSQDYHLNAFQYYDWQYRHD
;
A
#
# COMPACT_ATOMS: atom_id res chain seq x y z
N MET A 1 49.52 -66.97 -24.43
CA MET A 1 49.88 -66.37 -23.14
C MET A 1 50.51 -65.02 -23.47
N GLU A 2 49.70 -63.95 -23.54
CA GLU A 2 50.09 -62.68 -24.13
C GLU A 2 49.94 -61.61 -23.05
N THR A 3 51.06 -61.12 -22.57
CA THR A 3 51.18 -60.10 -21.53
C THR A 3 51.04 -58.77 -22.15
N ARG A 4 49.94 -58.05 -21.82
CA ARG A 4 49.71 -56.63 -22.20
C ARG A 4 50.36 -55.72 -21.18
N HIS A 5 51.25 -54.86 -21.64
CA HIS A 5 51.82 -53.76 -20.87
C HIS A 5 50.81 -52.58 -20.75
N PRO A 6 50.70 -51.91 -19.60
CA PRO A 6 49.89 -50.69 -19.48
C PRO A 6 50.67 -49.48 -20.02
N LEU A 7 50.01 -48.72 -20.86
CA LEU A 7 50.48 -47.43 -21.36
C LEU A 7 50.34 -46.36 -20.27
N THR A 8 51.43 -45.78 -19.87
CA THR A 8 51.43 -44.64 -18.93
C THR A 8 51.35 -43.36 -19.73
N ILE A 9 50.29 -42.57 -19.51
CA ILE A 9 50.09 -41.22 -20.10
C ILE A 9 50.64 -40.20 -19.11
N PRO A 10 51.51 -39.26 -19.50
CA PRO A 10 51.96 -38.19 -18.63
C PRO A 10 50.90 -37.12 -18.46
N ALA A 11 50.61 -36.72 -17.21
CA ALA A 11 49.71 -35.64 -16.86
C ALA A 11 50.35 -34.28 -17.23
N ALA A 12 49.68 -33.55 -18.12
CA ALA A 12 50.04 -32.16 -18.43
C ALA A 12 49.49 -31.26 -17.33
N ILE A 13 50.40 -30.56 -16.64
CA ILE A 13 50.05 -29.51 -15.66
C ILE A 13 49.71 -28.24 -16.44
N VAL A 14 48.44 -27.87 -16.47
CA VAL A 14 48.00 -26.54 -16.97
C VAL A 14 48.08 -25.56 -15.82
N LEU A 15 49.05 -24.66 -15.83
CA LEU A 15 49.08 -23.50 -14.97
C LEU A 15 48.00 -22.52 -15.43
N GLY A 16 46.87 -22.51 -14.73
CA GLY A 16 45.83 -21.49 -14.90
C GLY A 16 46.23 -20.20 -14.16
N THR A 17 46.52 -19.13 -14.89
CA THR A 17 46.65 -17.79 -14.32
C THR A 17 45.28 -17.30 -13.88
N ALA A 18 45.04 -17.23 -12.56
CA ALA A 18 43.84 -16.63 -12.00
C ALA A 18 43.94 -15.12 -12.17
N VAL A 19 43.10 -14.55 -13.04
CA VAL A 19 42.87 -13.09 -13.12
C VAL A 19 41.97 -12.72 -11.97
N VAL A 20 42.54 -12.11 -10.93
CA VAL A 20 41.76 -11.51 -9.85
C VAL A 20 41.15 -10.21 -10.38
N ALA A 21 39.88 -10.26 -10.76
CA ALA A 21 39.13 -9.05 -11.05
C ALA A 21 38.82 -8.33 -9.73
N THR A 22 39.53 -7.25 -9.43
CA THR A 22 39.18 -6.32 -8.36
C THR A 22 37.92 -5.57 -8.76
N ALA A 23 36.77 -5.96 -8.21
CA ALA A 23 35.55 -5.20 -8.33
C ALA A 23 35.73 -3.85 -7.61
N LEU A 24 35.71 -2.76 -8.36
CA LEU A 24 35.61 -1.43 -7.79
C LEU A 24 34.27 -1.31 -7.06
N PRO A 25 34.25 -0.77 -5.81
CA PRO A 25 32.99 -0.53 -5.13
C PRO A 25 32.18 0.47 -5.94
N LEU A 26 30.97 0.09 -6.33
CA LEU A 26 29.99 1.01 -6.88
C LEU A 26 29.71 2.10 -5.84
N PRO A 27 29.65 3.38 -6.23
CA PRO A 27 29.29 4.43 -5.30
C PRO A 27 27.90 4.11 -4.75
N SER A 28 27.80 3.95 -3.43
CA SER A 28 26.53 3.88 -2.73
C SER A 28 25.80 5.19 -3.01
N SER A 29 24.75 5.15 -3.82
CA SER A 29 23.84 6.28 -3.96
C SER A 29 23.13 6.41 -2.62
N THR A 30 23.58 7.31 -1.77
CA THR A 30 22.81 7.79 -0.63
C THR A 30 21.50 8.31 -1.21
N PRO A 31 20.33 7.87 -0.74
CA PRO A 31 19.08 8.46 -1.19
C PRO A 31 19.15 9.95 -0.90
N ALA A 32 18.93 10.76 -1.91
CA ALA A 32 18.85 12.20 -1.75
C ALA A 32 17.72 12.46 -0.77
N THR A 33 18.03 13.06 0.38
CA THR A 33 17.01 13.54 1.33
C THR A 33 16.20 14.58 0.56
N ALA A 34 14.94 14.30 0.29
CA ALA A 34 14.05 15.25 -0.37
C ALA A 34 13.98 16.49 0.52
N THR A 35 14.47 17.61 0.02
CA THR A 35 14.53 18.90 0.75
C THR A 35 13.21 19.67 0.64
N GLY A 36 12.18 19.04 0.10
CA GLY A 36 10.87 19.63 -0.06
C GLY A 36 10.04 19.57 1.23
N THR A 37 9.08 20.47 1.34
CA THR A 37 8.06 20.49 2.40
C THR A 37 6.84 19.73 1.90
N ALA A 38 6.62 18.54 2.41
CA ALA A 38 5.44 17.75 2.05
C ALA A 38 4.17 18.45 2.55
N HIS A 39 3.19 18.65 1.66
CA HIS A 39 1.87 19.16 1.99
C HIS A 39 0.87 18.00 1.93
N VAL A 40 0.48 17.49 3.08
CA VAL A 40 -0.39 16.32 3.21
C VAL A 40 -1.85 16.72 2.99
N THR A 41 -2.54 15.96 2.15
CA THR A 41 -3.95 16.22 1.79
C THR A 41 -4.89 15.08 2.16
N ARG A 42 -4.39 13.83 2.31
CA ARG A 42 -5.19 12.67 2.63
C ARG A 42 -4.31 11.58 3.25
N ALA A 43 -4.89 10.79 4.16
CA ALA A 43 -4.28 9.55 4.67
C ALA A 43 -5.29 8.40 4.60
N TYR A 44 -4.80 7.19 4.36
CA TYR A 44 -5.63 5.98 4.32
C TYR A 44 -4.80 4.71 4.53
N THR A 45 -5.48 3.64 4.90
CA THR A 45 -4.90 2.29 4.99
C THR A 45 -5.31 1.44 3.79
N ASP A 46 -4.53 0.40 3.47
CA ASP A 46 -4.81 -0.51 2.34
C ASP A 46 -6.09 -1.34 2.54
N LYS A 47 -6.53 -1.51 3.79
CA LYS A 47 -7.75 -2.25 4.15
C LYS A 47 -8.52 -1.52 5.25
N SER A 48 -9.81 -1.77 5.32
CA SER A 48 -10.67 -1.26 6.40
C SER A 48 -10.43 -1.93 7.75
N THR A 49 -9.89 -3.15 7.78
CA THR A 49 -9.58 -3.90 8.99
C THR A 49 -8.34 -4.76 8.75
N HIS A 50 -7.43 -4.81 9.70
CA HIS A 50 -6.18 -5.57 9.65
C HIS A 50 -6.16 -6.62 10.75
N GLU A 51 -5.51 -7.75 10.49
CA GLU A 51 -5.29 -8.76 11.52
C GLU A 51 -4.21 -8.31 12.52
N PRO A 52 -4.31 -8.71 13.81
CA PRO A 52 -3.29 -8.43 14.80
C PRO A 52 -1.91 -8.98 14.41
N GLY A 53 -0.86 -8.20 14.63
CA GLY A 53 0.52 -8.58 14.35
C GLY A 53 0.85 -8.75 12.85
N LYS A 54 0.00 -8.24 11.95
CA LYS A 54 0.22 -8.29 10.51
C LYS A 54 0.62 -6.93 9.95
N GLN A 55 1.14 -6.93 8.74
CA GLN A 55 1.49 -5.69 8.07
C GLN A 55 0.26 -4.96 7.55
N ALA A 56 0.22 -3.67 7.81
CA ALA A 56 -0.67 -2.69 7.21
C ALA A 56 0.15 -1.74 6.34
N THR A 57 -0.40 -1.33 5.22
CA THR A 57 0.18 -0.29 4.38
C THR A 57 -0.59 1.00 4.63
N ILE A 58 0.09 1.99 5.18
CA ILE A 58 -0.45 3.32 5.45
C ILE A 58 0.08 4.26 4.37
N THR A 59 -0.80 4.98 3.70
CA THR A 59 -0.44 5.89 2.62
C THR A 59 -0.93 7.30 2.94
N ALA A 60 -0.07 8.28 2.75
CA ALA A 60 -0.42 9.70 2.71
C ALA A 60 -0.29 10.21 1.28
N GLU A 61 -1.29 10.96 0.82
CA GLU A 61 -1.19 11.74 -0.43
C GLU A 61 -0.68 13.14 -0.08
N ALA A 62 0.30 13.61 -0.86
CA ALA A 62 0.88 14.92 -0.69
C ALA A 62 1.06 15.61 -2.04
N SER A 63 0.79 16.92 -2.08
CA SER A 63 0.89 17.72 -3.32
C SER A 63 2.32 18.15 -3.66
N THR A 64 3.26 18.02 -2.72
CA THR A 64 4.68 18.37 -2.86
C THR A 64 5.57 17.25 -2.37
N GLU A 65 6.80 17.19 -2.91
CA GLU A 65 7.81 16.26 -2.44
C GLU A 65 8.32 16.66 -1.05
N GLY A 66 8.78 15.69 -0.29
CA GLY A 66 9.29 15.89 1.06
C GLY A 66 9.16 14.64 1.90
N THR A 67 9.25 14.79 3.20
CA THR A 67 9.05 13.71 4.17
C THR A 67 7.72 13.89 4.88
N VAL A 68 6.99 12.80 5.03
CA VAL A 68 5.78 12.71 5.84
C VAL A 68 6.11 11.90 7.08
N HIS A 69 5.75 12.44 8.23
CA HIS A 69 5.81 11.77 9.51
C HIS A 69 4.48 11.08 9.78
N PHE A 70 4.51 9.79 10.07
CA PHE A 70 3.35 9.01 10.48
C PHE A 70 3.42 8.70 11.96
N SER A 71 2.31 8.83 12.66
CA SER A 71 2.17 8.36 14.04
C SER A 71 0.93 7.47 14.18
N VAL A 72 1.03 6.46 15.03
CA VAL A 72 -0.09 5.61 15.45
C VAL A 72 -0.34 5.84 16.92
N SER A 73 -1.57 6.20 17.27
CA SER A 73 -1.96 6.45 18.64
C SER A 73 -3.16 5.60 19.08
N HIS A 74 -3.21 5.29 20.38
CA HIS A 74 -4.33 4.63 21.04
C HIS A 74 -4.76 5.44 22.24
N LEU A 75 -6.04 5.79 22.30
CA LEU A 75 -6.62 6.62 23.38
C LEU A 75 -5.82 7.91 23.65
N GLY A 76 -5.30 8.54 22.59
CA GLY A 76 -4.53 9.78 22.66
C GLY A 76 -3.05 9.61 23.05
N VAL A 77 -2.57 8.38 23.19
CA VAL A 77 -1.15 8.09 23.45
C VAL A 77 -0.51 7.53 22.17
N GLU A 78 0.57 8.17 21.72
CA GLU A 78 1.36 7.64 20.59
C GLU A 78 2.04 6.34 21.04
N ILE A 79 1.91 5.30 20.20
CA ILE A 79 2.47 3.97 20.45
C ILE A 79 3.58 3.61 19.47
N ASP A 80 3.57 4.23 18.30
CA ASP A 80 4.61 4.03 17.28
C ASP A 80 4.59 5.17 16.27
N SER A 81 5.73 5.39 15.59
CA SER A 81 5.83 6.39 14.53
C SER A 81 6.90 6.01 13.50
N GLY A 82 6.86 6.64 12.34
CA GLY A 82 7.80 6.43 11.26
C GLY A 82 7.74 7.49 10.20
N ASP A 83 8.78 7.59 9.38
CA ASP A 83 8.88 8.56 8.32
C ASP A 83 8.90 7.89 6.95
N ALA A 84 8.30 8.54 5.96
CA ALA A 84 8.38 8.13 4.57
C ALA A 84 8.52 9.33 3.63
N THR A 85 9.29 9.14 2.56
CA THR A 85 9.48 10.18 1.54
C THR A 85 8.36 10.12 0.51
N VAL A 86 7.86 11.28 0.12
CA VAL A 86 6.86 11.40 -0.95
C VAL A 86 7.51 11.04 -2.29
N THR A 87 6.89 10.10 -2.99
CA THR A 87 7.26 9.69 -4.34
C THR A 87 6.00 9.61 -5.19
N ASN A 88 5.97 10.33 -6.30
CA ASN A 88 4.79 10.40 -7.18
C ASN A 88 3.50 10.81 -6.42
N GLY A 89 3.61 11.79 -5.53
CA GLY A 89 2.48 12.32 -4.78
C GLY A 89 2.02 11.44 -3.61
N LYS A 90 2.77 10.42 -3.23
CA LYS A 90 2.44 9.51 -2.13
C LYS A 90 3.64 9.21 -1.26
N ALA A 91 3.44 9.21 0.06
CA ALA A 91 4.34 8.62 1.04
C ALA A 91 3.68 7.35 1.58
N THR A 92 4.43 6.26 1.67
CA THR A 92 3.91 4.96 2.11
C THR A 92 4.76 4.41 3.24
N TRP A 93 4.12 4.07 4.34
CA TRP A 93 4.74 3.46 5.50
C TRP A 93 4.16 2.07 5.73
N THR A 94 5.02 1.06 5.83
CA THR A 94 4.64 -0.31 6.18
C THR A 94 4.76 -0.45 7.70
N TYR A 95 3.62 -0.67 8.34
CA TYR A 95 3.49 -0.75 9.79
C TYR A 95 3.08 -2.16 10.22
N THR A 96 3.67 -2.68 11.28
CA THR A 96 3.22 -3.94 11.89
C THR A 96 2.19 -3.62 12.96
N THR A 97 0.96 -4.06 12.75
CA THR A 97 -0.14 -3.81 13.69
C THR A 97 0.14 -4.40 15.07
N PRO A 98 -0.37 -3.77 16.13
CA PRO A 98 -0.30 -4.36 17.48
C PRO A 98 -0.89 -5.77 17.57
N SER A 99 -0.45 -6.52 18.56
CA SER A 99 -0.92 -7.90 18.80
C SER A 99 -2.29 -7.98 19.47
N GLU A 100 -2.75 -6.87 20.03
CA GLU A 100 -4.04 -6.76 20.71
C GLU A 100 -5.18 -6.85 19.69
N ASP A 101 -6.07 -7.80 19.92
CA ASP A 101 -7.24 -8.01 19.06
C ASP A 101 -8.38 -7.04 19.42
N ASN A 102 -9.19 -6.68 18.43
CA ASN A 102 -10.38 -5.85 18.57
C ASN A 102 -10.09 -4.43 19.10
N GLN A 103 -9.05 -3.80 18.60
CA GLN A 103 -8.64 -2.44 18.94
C GLN A 103 -8.72 -1.50 17.74
N GLY A 104 -9.09 -0.23 18.02
CA GLY A 104 -9.01 0.86 17.06
C GLY A 104 -7.89 1.82 17.41
N TYR A 105 -7.18 2.26 16.40
CA TYR A 105 -6.06 3.21 16.50
C TYR A 105 -6.32 4.39 15.58
N LEU A 106 -5.75 5.54 15.94
CA LEU A 106 -5.71 6.70 15.08
C LEU A 106 -4.33 6.76 14.41
N VAL A 107 -4.31 6.91 13.10
CA VAL A 107 -3.12 7.21 12.34
C VAL A 107 -3.16 8.67 11.94
N THR A 108 -2.09 9.40 12.21
CA THR A 108 -1.90 10.78 11.75
C THR A 108 -0.69 10.83 10.82
N ALA A 109 -0.86 11.37 9.63
CA ALA A 109 0.22 11.66 8.69
C ALA A 109 0.44 13.16 8.66
N THR A 110 1.63 13.63 8.99
CA THR A 110 1.97 15.05 9.11
C THR A 110 3.08 15.43 8.14
N GLY A 111 2.85 16.46 7.37
CA GLY A 111 3.85 17.08 6.50
C GLY A 111 4.76 18.05 7.27
N ALA A 112 5.88 18.41 6.68
CA ALA A 112 6.82 19.35 7.28
C ALA A 112 6.29 20.80 7.37
N ASP A 113 5.14 21.10 6.76
CA ASP A 113 4.41 22.38 6.84
C ASP A 113 3.27 22.36 7.88
N ASP A 114 3.29 21.35 8.78
CA ASP A 114 2.25 21.09 9.78
C ASP A 114 0.86 20.72 9.18
N THR A 115 0.76 20.56 7.88
CA THR A 115 -0.44 19.95 7.28
C THR A 115 -0.56 18.51 7.71
N HIS A 116 -1.75 18.07 8.05
CA HIS A 116 -1.97 16.70 8.49
C HIS A 116 -3.29 16.12 7.96
N ALA A 117 -3.33 14.82 7.88
CA ALA A 117 -4.52 14.03 7.62
C ALA A 117 -4.57 12.82 8.55
N GLU A 118 -5.76 12.42 8.91
CA GLU A 118 -6.00 11.33 9.84
C GLU A 118 -6.77 10.19 9.18
N THR A 119 -6.53 8.98 9.65
CA THR A 119 -7.31 7.80 9.27
C THR A 119 -7.37 6.81 10.43
N ALA A 120 -8.39 5.96 10.43
CA ALA A 120 -8.49 4.88 11.40
C ALA A 120 -7.59 3.70 11.01
N LEU A 121 -7.11 2.98 12.00
CA LEU A 121 -6.49 1.66 11.84
C LEU A 121 -7.22 0.69 12.76
N ASP A 122 -8.16 -0.07 12.20
CA ASP A 122 -8.89 -1.09 12.93
C ASP A 122 -8.11 -2.40 12.89
N VAL A 123 -7.83 -2.95 14.06
CA VAL A 123 -7.10 -4.21 14.22
C VAL A 123 -8.03 -5.25 14.82
N SER A 124 -8.35 -6.28 14.03
CA SER A 124 -9.20 -7.37 14.49
C SER A 124 -8.99 -8.64 13.66
N SER A 125 -9.01 -9.77 14.33
CA SER A 125 -9.04 -11.09 13.69
C SER A 125 -10.37 -11.38 12.98
N SER A 126 -11.40 -10.55 13.22
CA SER A 126 -12.71 -10.66 12.58
C SER A 126 -13.26 -9.28 12.19
N TRP A 127 -13.49 -9.08 10.90
CA TRP A 127 -14.08 -7.85 10.37
C TRP A 127 -15.45 -7.51 10.99
N THR A 128 -16.17 -8.52 11.50
CA THR A 128 -17.49 -8.33 12.12
C THR A 128 -17.45 -7.63 13.46
N ARG A 129 -16.27 -7.41 14.03
CA ARG A 129 -16.10 -6.64 15.28
C ARG A 129 -16.21 -5.15 15.08
N PHE A 130 -15.88 -4.66 13.89
CA PHE A 130 -16.05 -3.27 13.47
C PHE A 130 -16.94 -3.19 12.24
N PRO A 131 -18.21 -3.64 12.31
CA PRO A 131 -19.08 -3.68 11.15
C PRO A 131 -19.44 -2.27 10.72
N ARG A 132 -18.95 -1.84 9.57
CA ARG A 132 -19.34 -0.62 8.90
C ARG A 132 -19.96 -0.98 7.57
N MET A 133 -21.28 -0.84 7.49
CA MET A 133 -22.06 -1.24 6.32
C MET A 133 -22.50 0.00 5.52
N GLY A 134 -22.34 -0.10 4.21
CA GLY A 134 -22.83 0.89 3.26
C GLY A 134 -23.84 0.31 2.29
N TYR A 135 -24.69 1.20 1.76
CA TYR A 135 -25.67 0.85 0.73
C TYR A 135 -25.27 1.48 -0.58
N LEU A 136 -25.24 0.70 -1.65
CA LEU A 136 -25.03 1.18 -3.01
C LEU A 136 -26.39 1.21 -3.72
N SER A 137 -27.02 2.37 -3.76
CA SER A 137 -28.38 2.56 -4.29
C SER A 137 -28.44 2.81 -5.80
N HIS A 138 -27.33 3.18 -6.42
CA HIS A 138 -27.28 3.52 -7.84
C HIS A 138 -26.05 2.88 -8.48
N PHE A 139 -26.19 1.60 -8.80
CA PHE A 139 -25.23 0.89 -9.61
C PHE A 139 -25.66 0.99 -11.08
N LYS A 140 -25.00 1.85 -11.85
CA LYS A 140 -25.06 1.74 -13.32
C LYS A 140 -23.80 1.01 -13.76
N PRO A 141 -23.90 -0.25 -14.19
CA PRO A 141 -22.84 -0.83 -14.99
C PRO A 141 -22.72 0.06 -16.24
N THR A 142 -21.51 0.59 -16.49
CA THR A 142 -21.17 1.43 -17.66
C THR A 142 -22.38 1.79 -18.53
N ALA A 143 -22.91 3.02 -18.33
CA ALA A 143 -24.03 3.46 -19.15
C ALA A 143 -23.69 3.19 -20.62
N PRO A 144 -24.56 2.55 -21.39
CA PRO A 144 -24.38 2.50 -22.86
C PRO A 144 -24.18 3.92 -23.35
N ASP A 145 -23.23 4.09 -24.28
CA ASP A 145 -22.94 5.38 -24.90
C ASP A 145 -24.23 6.11 -25.26
N GLY A 146 -24.44 7.26 -24.64
CA GLY A 146 -25.62 8.10 -24.88
C GLY A 146 -26.56 8.36 -23.69
N LEU A 147 -26.40 7.67 -22.55
CA LEU A 147 -27.15 7.95 -21.33
C LEU A 147 -26.32 8.65 -20.24
N ALA A 148 -25.06 8.96 -20.53
CA ALA A 148 -24.14 9.65 -19.62
C ALA A 148 -24.50 11.13 -19.39
N ASP A 149 -25.39 11.72 -20.17
CA ASP A 149 -25.69 13.15 -20.17
C ASP A 149 -26.71 13.58 -19.12
N ASN A 150 -27.02 12.73 -18.15
CA ASN A 150 -27.82 13.23 -17.03
C ASN A 150 -26.91 13.87 -16.00
N ALA A 151 -26.46 15.09 -16.32
CA ALA A 151 -25.56 15.93 -15.48
C ALA A 151 -26.05 16.12 -14.03
N THR A 152 -27.29 15.79 -13.73
CA THR A 152 -27.88 15.79 -12.40
C THR A 152 -27.40 14.66 -11.48
N TYR A 153 -26.77 13.61 -12.03
CA TYR A 153 -26.32 12.45 -11.26
C TYR A 153 -24.80 12.30 -11.24
N GLU A 154 -24.05 13.17 -11.91
CA GLU A 154 -22.60 13.10 -12.01
C GLU A 154 -21.84 13.08 -10.67
N PRO A 155 -22.24 13.78 -9.61
CA PRO A 155 -21.51 13.71 -8.35
C PRO A 155 -21.51 12.32 -7.71
N TYR A 156 -22.38 11.43 -8.15
CA TYR A 156 -22.56 10.08 -7.60
C TYR A 156 -22.13 8.96 -8.54
N LEU A 157 -21.73 9.31 -9.76
CA LEU A 157 -21.28 8.33 -10.74
C LEU A 157 -19.77 8.12 -10.60
N PHE A 158 -19.40 7.13 -9.82
CA PHE A 158 -18.05 6.60 -9.91
C PHE A 158 -17.92 5.84 -11.23
N HIS A 159 -16.81 6.07 -11.93
CA HIS A 159 -16.56 5.47 -13.25
C HIS A 159 -16.50 3.94 -13.21
N SER A 160 -16.26 3.36 -12.04
CA SER A 160 -16.37 1.92 -11.84
C SER A 160 -16.87 1.57 -10.43
N PRO A 161 -17.60 0.45 -10.25
CA PRO A 161 -17.98 -0.04 -8.94
C PRO A 161 -16.79 -0.34 -8.04
N SER A 162 -15.69 -0.84 -8.61
CA SER A 162 -14.47 -1.14 -7.87
C SER A 162 -13.85 0.11 -7.27
N ASP A 163 -13.80 1.22 -8.01
CA ASP A 163 -13.26 2.49 -7.54
C ASP A 163 -14.10 3.04 -6.38
N TYR A 164 -15.41 2.92 -6.50
CA TYR A 164 -16.35 3.34 -5.45
C TYR A 164 -16.16 2.52 -4.17
N VAL A 165 -16.16 1.21 -4.28
CA VAL A 165 -15.92 0.31 -3.14
C VAL A 165 -14.55 0.57 -2.52
N THR A 166 -13.51 0.73 -3.33
CA THR A 166 -12.17 1.04 -2.87
C THR A 166 -12.14 2.34 -2.10
N LYS A 167 -12.72 3.41 -2.65
CA LYS A 167 -12.78 4.72 -2.00
C LYS A 167 -13.55 4.66 -0.67
N LEU A 168 -14.71 4.05 -0.65
CA LEU A 168 -15.50 3.91 0.57
C LEU A 168 -14.80 3.05 1.63
N SER A 169 -14.09 2.02 1.20
CA SER A 169 -13.31 1.19 2.11
C SER A 169 -12.12 1.95 2.71
N GLN A 170 -11.43 2.76 1.92
CA GLN A 170 -10.27 3.53 2.36
C GLN A 170 -10.63 4.77 3.17
N ASP A 171 -11.63 5.55 2.73
CA ASP A 171 -11.96 6.84 3.37
C ASP A 171 -12.91 6.67 4.56
N TYR A 172 -13.81 5.68 4.51
CA TYR A 172 -14.85 5.49 5.52
C TYR A 172 -14.75 4.15 6.24
N HIS A 173 -13.75 3.34 5.91
CA HIS A 173 -13.53 2.00 6.47
C HIS A 173 -14.75 1.08 6.37
N LEU A 174 -15.57 1.25 5.31
CA LEU A 174 -16.67 0.34 5.04
C LEU A 174 -16.11 -1.05 4.69
N ASN A 175 -16.58 -2.07 5.37
CA ASN A 175 -16.14 -3.45 5.19
C ASN A 175 -17.27 -4.39 4.76
N ALA A 176 -18.48 -3.85 4.58
CA ALA A 176 -19.61 -4.56 4.00
C ALA A 176 -20.46 -3.61 3.14
N PHE A 177 -20.92 -4.10 2.00
CA PHE A 177 -21.72 -3.33 1.06
C PHE A 177 -22.98 -4.11 0.69
N GLN A 178 -24.12 -3.45 0.76
CA GLN A 178 -25.37 -3.98 0.24
C GLN A 178 -25.73 -3.25 -1.04
N TYR A 179 -25.86 -4.01 -2.13
CA TYR A 179 -26.29 -3.49 -3.42
C TYR A 179 -27.81 -3.52 -3.48
N TYR A 180 -28.39 -2.36 -3.82
CA TYR A 180 -29.80 -2.25 -4.19
C TYR A 180 -29.92 -2.22 -5.70
N ASP A 181 -30.99 -2.81 -6.24
CA ASP A 181 -31.34 -2.80 -7.66
C ASP A 181 -30.23 -3.30 -8.60
N TRP A 182 -29.49 -4.34 -8.18
CA TRP A 182 -28.52 -5.02 -9.03
C TRP A 182 -29.18 -5.83 -10.16
N GLN A 183 -30.50 -5.97 -10.14
CA GLN A 183 -31.25 -6.69 -11.17
C GLN A 183 -31.26 -5.87 -12.45
N TYR A 184 -30.87 -6.52 -13.54
CA TYR A 184 -31.09 -5.98 -14.87
C TYR A 184 -32.57 -5.73 -15.05
N ARG A 185 -32.97 -4.49 -15.19
CA ARG A 185 -34.25 -4.16 -15.76
C ARG A 185 -34.13 -4.44 -17.25
N HIS A 186 -34.70 -5.52 -17.70
CA HIS A 186 -34.97 -5.73 -19.12
C HIS A 186 -36.11 -4.80 -19.48
N ASP A 187 -35.81 -3.69 -20.13
CA ASP A 187 -36.79 -2.87 -20.83
C ASP A 187 -37.02 -3.46 -22.20
#